data_bea4ea1bbec46d35c9a263534ba2e606
#
_entry.id   bea4ea1bbec46d35c9a263534ba2e606
#
_cell.length_a   1.000
_cell.length_b   1.000
_cell.length_c   1.000
_cell.angle_alpha   90.00
_cell.angle_beta   90.00
_cell.angle_gamma   90.00
#
_symmetry.space_group_name_H-M   'P 1'
#
loop_
_entity.id
_entity.type
_entity.pdbx_description
1 polymer ?
#
loop_
_entity_poly.entity_id
_entity_poly.type
_entity_poly.pdbx_seq_one_letter_code
_entity_poly.pdbx_strand_id
1 'polypeptide(L)'
;MVIRVKTERWDEGLPLGNGKFGSIVYGSSPLKITVDRTDLWDTRPNETTLEPGFNFQNLEKLSLSGEESDWEERARLFEKVFSGTPYPSKITAGRLELEFYPKAQDVSYTLNTANALVTVYDGNEKIAEIFFDYITLVGAVKTYRKCSYSFHIP
;
A
#
# COMPACT_ATOMS: atom_id res chain seq x y z
N MET A 1 21.85 1.39 8.20
CA MET A 1 22.00 1.50 6.73
C MET A 1 21.19 2.70 6.26
N VAL A 2 21.67 3.45 5.27
CA VAL A 2 20.92 4.54 4.64
C VAL A 2 20.74 4.19 3.17
N ILE A 3 19.48 4.18 2.72
CA ILE A 3 19.11 3.92 1.33
C ILE A 3 18.76 5.27 0.71
N ARG A 4 19.31 5.60 -0.46
CA ARG A 4 18.99 6.82 -1.22
C ARG A 4 18.39 6.46 -2.56
N VAL A 5 17.21 7.01 -2.89
CA VAL A 5 16.46 6.72 -4.11
C VAL A 5 15.78 7.97 -4.66
N LYS A 6 15.42 7.92 -5.93
CA LYS A 6 14.40 8.76 -6.57
C LYS A 6 13.25 7.83 -6.95
N THR A 7 12.02 8.19 -6.64
CA THR A 7 10.85 7.35 -6.92
C THR A 7 9.64 8.20 -7.25
N GLU A 8 8.97 7.87 -8.34
CA GLU A 8 7.72 8.49 -8.78
C GLU A 8 6.53 7.55 -8.62
N ARG A 9 6.80 6.26 -8.57
CA ARG A 9 5.77 5.21 -8.55
C ARG A 9 5.65 4.61 -7.16
N TRP A 10 4.44 4.19 -6.81
CA TRP A 10 4.14 3.61 -5.50
C TRP A 10 4.90 2.29 -5.23
N ASP A 11 5.11 1.48 -6.27
CA ASP A 11 5.81 0.19 -6.20
C ASP A 11 7.34 0.31 -6.02
N GLU A 12 7.87 1.51 -6.19
CA GLU A 12 9.27 1.88 -5.93
C GLU A 12 9.42 2.68 -4.63
N GLY A 13 8.30 2.95 -3.95
CA GLY A 13 8.25 3.84 -2.80
C GLY A 13 8.96 3.28 -1.56
N LEU A 14 9.35 4.19 -0.67
CA LEU A 14 10.01 3.85 0.58
C LEU A 14 9.00 3.42 1.64
N PRO A 15 9.10 2.19 2.17
CA PRO A 15 8.19 1.71 3.20
C PRO A 15 8.56 2.25 4.59
N LEU A 16 7.54 2.64 5.34
CA LEU A 16 7.61 2.92 6.78
C LEU A 16 6.50 2.17 7.50
N GLY A 17 6.71 1.83 8.76
CA GLY A 17 5.66 1.21 9.55
C GLY A 17 6.09 0.88 10.97
N ASN A 18 5.09 0.60 11.82
CA ASN A 18 5.26 0.22 13.23
C ASN A 18 4.50 -1.07 13.60
N GLY A 19 4.10 -1.87 12.58
CA GLY A 19 3.34 -3.10 12.77
C GLY A 19 1.81 -2.91 12.82
N LYS A 20 1.31 -1.72 13.17
CA LYS A 20 -0.13 -1.38 13.13
C LYS A 20 -0.45 -0.42 11.98
N PHE A 21 0.41 0.54 11.75
CA PHE A 21 0.40 1.41 10.59
C PHE A 21 1.52 1.03 9.64
N GLY A 22 1.23 1.14 8.35
CA GLY A 22 2.21 1.12 7.28
C GLY A 22 2.01 2.30 6.35
N SER A 23 3.06 2.72 5.67
CA SER A 23 2.98 3.69 4.60
C SER A 23 4.02 3.45 3.53
N ILE A 24 3.75 3.98 2.35
CA ILE A 24 4.70 4.06 1.25
C ILE A 24 4.84 5.53 0.87
N VAL A 25 6.08 6.01 0.84
CA VAL A 25 6.43 7.39 0.50
C VAL A 25 7.04 7.43 -0.89
N TYR A 26 6.48 8.23 -1.80
CA TYR A 26 6.88 8.31 -3.20
C TYR A 26 6.41 9.62 -3.87
N GLY A 27 6.74 9.79 -5.15
CA GLY A 27 6.33 10.96 -5.95
C GLY A 27 7.26 12.15 -5.75
N SER A 28 7.02 13.22 -6.45
CA SER A 28 7.85 14.43 -6.35
C SER A 28 7.01 15.69 -6.15
N SER A 29 5.99 15.88 -6.96
CA SER A 29 5.07 17.00 -6.88
C SER A 29 3.72 16.59 -7.47
N PRO A 30 2.81 16.13 -6.61
CA PRO A 30 2.89 16.07 -5.14
C PRO A 30 3.79 14.95 -4.60
N LEU A 31 4.40 15.19 -3.43
CA LEU A 31 4.92 14.13 -2.57
C LEU A 31 3.72 13.35 -2.03
N LYS A 32 3.76 12.02 -2.15
CA LYS A 32 2.65 11.13 -1.79
C LYS A 32 3.04 10.21 -0.65
N ILE A 33 2.15 10.09 0.32
CA ILE A 33 2.27 9.18 1.46
C ILE A 33 0.98 8.37 1.51
N THR A 34 1.00 7.17 0.95
CA THR A 34 -0.11 6.23 1.08
C THR A 34 -0.03 5.59 2.45
N VAL A 35 -1.12 5.63 3.19
CA VAL A 35 -1.21 5.14 4.58
C VAL A 35 -2.15 3.94 4.62
N ASP A 36 -1.78 2.97 5.42
CA ASP A 36 -2.56 1.77 5.65
C ASP A 36 -2.58 1.37 7.13
N ARG A 37 -3.58 0.59 7.54
CA ARG A 37 -3.69 -0.02 8.87
C ARG A 37 -3.90 -1.52 8.75
N THR A 38 -3.27 -2.29 9.65
CA THR A 38 -3.34 -3.76 9.61
C THR A 38 -4.74 -4.32 9.84
N ASP A 39 -5.60 -3.58 10.54
CA ASP A 39 -6.97 -3.95 10.89
C ASP A 39 -8.04 -3.42 9.92
N LEU A 40 -7.62 -2.74 8.83
CA LEU A 40 -8.55 -2.16 7.87
C LEU A 40 -8.82 -3.15 6.72
N TRP A 41 -9.93 -3.86 6.81
CA TRP A 41 -10.33 -4.89 5.86
C TRP A 41 -11.78 -4.70 5.41
N ASP A 42 -12.03 -4.94 4.12
CA ASP A 42 -13.37 -5.26 3.65
C ASP A 42 -13.66 -6.70 4.08
N THR A 43 -14.62 -6.88 4.93
CA THR A 43 -14.99 -8.20 5.47
C THR A 43 -16.26 -8.75 4.86
N ARG A 44 -16.79 -8.13 3.79
CA ARG A 44 -17.96 -8.65 3.10
C ARG A 44 -17.67 -10.04 2.56
N PRO A 45 -18.48 -11.05 2.88
CA PRO A 45 -18.28 -12.40 2.36
C PRO A 45 -18.55 -12.42 0.85
N ASN A 46 -17.82 -13.25 0.14
CA ASN A 46 -18.18 -13.63 -1.22
C ASN A 46 -19.10 -14.83 -1.19
N GLU A 47 -20.28 -14.73 -1.80
CA GLU A 47 -21.30 -15.81 -1.77
C GLU A 47 -20.77 -17.12 -2.37
N THR A 48 -19.90 -17.06 -3.38
CA THR A 48 -19.33 -18.28 -3.98
C THR A 48 -18.48 -19.07 -2.98
N THR A 49 -17.86 -18.43 -1.98
CA THR A 49 -17.11 -19.14 -0.94
C THR A 49 -18.00 -19.95 -0.01
N LEU A 50 -19.32 -19.74 -0.05
CA LEU A 50 -20.34 -20.48 0.71
C LEU A 50 -20.89 -21.68 -0.09
N GLU A 51 -20.55 -21.82 -1.37
CA GLU A 51 -20.97 -22.96 -2.17
C GLU A 51 -20.36 -24.26 -1.64
N PRO A 52 -21.11 -25.35 -1.60
CA PRO A 52 -20.60 -26.66 -1.14
C PRO A 52 -19.37 -27.15 -1.91
N GLY A 53 -19.24 -26.73 -3.17
CA GLY A 53 -18.09 -27.04 -4.03
C GLY A 53 -16.81 -26.27 -3.69
N PHE A 54 -16.89 -25.19 -2.90
CA PHE A 54 -15.73 -24.39 -2.50
C PHE A 54 -15.01 -25.02 -1.30
N ASN A 55 -14.29 -26.11 -1.56
CA ASN A 55 -13.53 -26.85 -0.54
C ASN A 55 -12.26 -27.45 -1.13
N PHE A 56 -11.31 -27.81 -0.26
CA PHE A 56 -10.00 -28.31 -0.67
C PHE A 56 -10.06 -29.61 -1.47
N GLN A 57 -10.93 -30.55 -1.06
CA GLN A 57 -11.06 -31.85 -1.74
C GLN A 57 -11.53 -31.68 -3.19
N ASN A 58 -12.46 -30.77 -3.41
CA ASN A 58 -12.93 -30.45 -4.76
C ASN A 58 -11.87 -29.71 -5.60
N LEU A 59 -11.14 -28.77 -4.99
CA LEU A 59 -10.01 -28.12 -5.66
C LEU A 59 -8.96 -29.13 -6.11
N GLU A 60 -8.57 -30.06 -5.24
CA GLU A 60 -7.60 -31.12 -5.54
C GLU A 60 -8.09 -32.00 -6.69
N LYS A 61 -9.34 -32.48 -6.60
CA LYS A 61 -9.97 -33.32 -7.64
C LYS A 61 -9.97 -32.61 -8.99
N LEU A 62 -10.47 -31.37 -9.06
CA LEU A 62 -10.56 -30.60 -10.31
C LEU A 62 -9.17 -30.25 -10.88
N SER A 63 -8.16 -30.10 -10.02
CA SER A 63 -6.79 -29.80 -10.44
C SER A 63 -6.04 -31.02 -11.01
N LEU A 64 -6.45 -32.23 -10.60
CA LEU A 64 -5.77 -33.48 -11.00
C LEU A 64 -6.47 -34.20 -12.15
N SER A 65 -7.72 -33.86 -12.49
CA SER A 65 -8.51 -34.60 -13.48
C SER A 65 -7.97 -34.50 -14.89
N GLY A 66 -7.40 -33.36 -15.28
CA GLY A 66 -6.93 -33.10 -16.65
C GLY A 66 -8.04 -32.82 -17.66
N GLU A 67 -9.31 -32.89 -17.28
CA GLU A 67 -10.46 -32.62 -18.15
C GLU A 67 -10.73 -31.12 -18.29
N GLU A 68 -11.05 -30.65 -19.49
CA GLU A 68 -11.30 -29.23 -19.77
C GLU A 68 -12.48 -28.67 -18.98
N SER A 69 -13.57 -29.46 -18.84
CA SER A 69 -14.73 -29.10 -18.03
C SER A 69 -14.39 -28.86 -16.55
N ASP A 70 -13.47 -29.64 -16.01
CA ASP A 70 -13.01 -29.49 -14.62
C ASP A 70 -12.12 -28.27 -14.45
N TRP A 71 -11.40 -27.86 -15.47
CA TRP A 71 -10.66 -26.59 -15.46
C TRP A 71 -11.59 -25.37 -15.45
N GLU A 72 -12.69 -25.42 -16.20
CA GLU A 72 -13.70 -24.37 -16.20
C GLU A 72 -14.36 -24.23 -14.82
N GLU A 73 -14.75 -25.36 -14.23
CA GLU A 73 -15.36 -25.38 -12.89
C GLU A 73 -14.38 -24.94 -11.80
N ARG A 74 -13.12 -25.35 -11.88
CA ARG A 74 -12.06 -24.87 -11.00
C ARG A 74 -11.90 -23.36 -11.12
N ALA A 75 -11.83 -22.84 -12.35
CA ALA A 75 -11.71 -21.40 -12.59
C ALA A 75 -12.93 -20.64 -12.04
N ARG A 76 -14.15 -21.18 -12.21
CA ARG A 76 -15.38 -20.60 -11.67
C ARG A 76 -15.34 -20.50 -10.15
N LEU A 77 -15.03 -21.61 -9.48
CA LEU A 77 -15.09 -21.73 -8.02
C LEU A 77 -13.90 -21.05 -7.31
N PHE A 78 -12.69 -21.11 -7.85
CA PHE A 78 -11.48 -20.76 -7.11
C PHE A 78 -10.66 -19.63 -7.71
N GLU A 79 -10.85 -19.30 -8.99
CA GLU A 79 -10.07 -18.24 -9.64
C GLU A 79 -10.92 -17.01 -9.97
N LYS A 80 -12.10 -17.23 -10.60
CA LYS A 80 -12.98 -16.12 -10.99
C LYS A 80 -13.93 -15.66 -9.90
N VAL A 81 -13.98 -16.39 -8.80
CA VAL A 81 -14.85 -16.11 -7.65
C VAL A 81 -14.72 -14.67 -7.14
N PHE A 82 -13.55 -14.07 -7.28
CA PHE A 82 -13.30 -12.71 -6.82
C PHE A 82 -13.50 -11.63 -7.91
N SER A 83 -13.84 -12.03 -9.14
CA SER A 83 -14.06 -11.09 -10.24
C SER A 83 -15.42 -10.44 -10.15
N GLY A 84 -15.43 -9.11 -9.97
CA GLY A 84 -16.68 -8.32 -9.99
C GLY A 84 -17.57 -8.42 -8.76
N THR A 85 -17.16 -9.16 -7.74
CA THR A 85 -17.91 -9.30 -6.48
C THR A 85 -17.10 -8.85 -5.27
N PRO A 86 -17.73 -8.33 -4.22
CA PRO A 86 -17.03 -8.03 -2.97
C PRO A 86 -16.43 -9.30 -2.37
N TYR A 87 -15.23 -9.18 -1.80
CA TYR A 87 -14.58 -10.26 -1.06
C TYR A 87 -13.68 -9.65 0.02
N PRO A 88 -13.35 -10.42 1.07
CA PRO A 88 -12.44 -9.95 2.09
C PRO A 88 -11.12 -9.48 1.49
N SER A 89 -10.86 -8.21 1.58
CA SER A 89 -9.66 -7.59 1.01
C SER A 89 -9.14 -6.46 1.88
N LYS A 90 -7.86 -6.20 1.75
CA LYS A 90 -7.20 -5.09 2.42
C LYS A 90 -7.68 -3.76 1.83
N ILE A 91 -8.07 -2.84 2.70
CA ILE A 91 -8.45 -1.48 2.32
C ILE A 91 -7.33 -0.52 2.70
N THR A 92 -6.94 0.35 1.78
CA THR A 92 -6.03 1.46 2.06
C THR A 92 -6.73 2.50 2.92
N ALA A 93 -6.07 3.00 3.98
CA ALA A 93 -6.64 4.03 4.85
C ALA A 93 -6.76 5.38 4.14
N GLY A 94 -5.85 5.66 3.21
CA GLY A 94 -5.88 6.88 2.42
C GLY A 94 -4.51 7.30 1.92
N ARG A 95 -4.46 8.47 1.30
CA ARG A 95 -3.23 9.06 0.77
C ARG A 95 -3.15 10.54 1.12
N LEU A 96 -2.07 10.91 1.81
CA LEU A 96 -1.68 12.31 2.01
C LEU A 96 -0.82 12.75 0.83
N GLU A 97 -1.15 13.90 0.25
CA GLU A 97 -0.38 14.56 -0.80
C GLU A 97 0.10 15.92 -0.31
N LEU A 98 1.37 16.24 -0.57
CA LEU A 98 2.01 17.50 -0.19
C LEU A 98 2.55 18.20 -1.43
N GLU A 99 2.08 19.43 -1.67
CA GLU A 99 2.60 20.32 -2.71
C GLU A 99 3.48 21.40 -2.07
N PHE A 100 4.75 21.45 -2.45
CA PHE A 100 5.73 22.39 -1.92
C PHE A 100 5.74 23.71 -2.70
N TYR A 101 6.06 24.80 -2.00
CA TYR A 101 6.20 26.14 -2.58
C TYR A 101 7.53 26.80 -2.16
N PRO A 102 8.45 27.07 -3.11
CA PRO A 102 8.34 26.78 -4.55
C PRO A 102 8.27 25.26 -4.82
N LYS A 103 7.72 24.91 -5.99
CA LYS A 103 7.58 23.53 -6.44
C LYS A 103 8.93 22.82 -6.46
N ALA A 104 8.97 21.63 -5.87
CA ALA A 104 10.17 20.80 -5.88
C ALA A 104 10.49 20.31 -7.31
N GLN A 105 11.76 20.31 -7.69
CA GLN A 105 12.23 20.02 -9.05
C GLN A 105 13.07 18.75 -9.14
N ASP A 106 13.90 18.50 -8.13
CA ASP A 106 14.84 17.36 -8.10
C ASP A 106 14.70 16.57 -6.79
N VAL A 107 13.55 15.90 -6.65
CA VAL A 107 13.20 15.18 -5.42
C VAL A 107 13.99 13.89 -5.30
N SER A 108 14.59 13.71 -4.14
CA SER A 108 15.22 12.45 -3.74
C SER A 108 14.90 12.14 -2.28
N TYR A 109 15.04 10.88 -1.93
CA TYR A 109 14.68 10.35 -0.62
C TYR A 109 15.83 9.61 0.01
N THR A 110 15.92 9.67 1.33
CA THR A 110 16.75 8.75 2.10
C THR A 110 15.91 8.05 3.15
N LEU A 111 16.08 6.72 3.26
CA LEU A 111 15.55 5.94 4.37
C LEU A 111 16.70 5.51 5.28
N ASN A 112 16.67 5.99 6.51
CA ASN A 112 17.55 5.52 7.55
C ASN A 112 16.88 4.38 8.33
N THR A 113 17.34 3.14 8.11
CA THR A 113 16.73 1.95 8.72
C THR A 113 17.00 1.82 10.22
N ALA A 114 17.97 2.56 10.78
CA ALA A 114 18.26 2.52 12.21
C ALA A 114 17.21 3.23 13.06
N ASN A 115 16.55 4.25 12.50
CA ASN A 115 15.53 5.04 13.19
C ASN A 115 14.22 5.16 12.40
N ALA A 116 14.07 4.39 11.32
CA ALA A 116 12.89 4.38 10.47
C ALA A 116 12.46 5.79 10.01
N LEU A 117 13.43 6.64 9.64
CA LEU A 117 13.20 7.99 9.20
C LEU A 117 13.37 8.10 7.69
N VAL A 118 12.35 8.58 7.00
CA VAL A 118 12.45 9.04 5.62
C VAL A 118 12.71 10.53 5.62
N THR A 119 13.76 10.95 4.93
CA THR A 119 14.05 12.36 4.66
C THR A 119 13.93 12.65 3.18
N VAL A 120 13.23 13.73 2.85
CA VAL A 120 12.95 14.17 1.49
C VAL A 120 13.80 15.38 1.17
N TYR A 121 14.46 15.35 0.03
CA TYR A 121 15.33 16.43 -0.47
C TYR A 121 14.83 16.95 -1.82
N ASP A 122 15.04 18.22 -2.08
CA ASP A 122 15.00 18.83 -3.40
C ASP A 122 16.41 19.32 -3.73
N GLY A 123 17.12 18.60 -4.61
CA GLY A 123 18.55 18.72 -4.77
C GLY A 123 19.29 18.40 -3.46
N ASN A 124 19.91 19.42 -2.84
CA ASN A 124 20.61 19.29 -1.55
C ASN A 124 19.81 19.86 -0.37
N GLU A 125 18.67 20.49 -0.61
CA GLU A 125 17.83 21.07 0.43
C GLU A 125 16.93 20.01 1.04
N LYS A 126 16.94 19.87 2.37
CA LYS A 126 15.98 19.04 3.08
C LYS A 126 14.62 19.76 3.15
N ILE A 127 13.57 19.14 2.60
CA ILE A 127 12.23 19.73 2.51
C ILE A 127 11.19 19.05 3.42
N ALA A 128 11.38 17.77 3.76
CA ALA A 128 10.52 17.08 4.71
C ALA A 128 11.21 15.91 5.42
N GLU A 129 10.64 15.52 6.54
CA GLU A 129 10.94 14.29 7.28
C GLU A 129 9.63 13.57 7.64
N ILE A 130 9.63 12.24 7.51
CA ILE A 130 8.45 11.39 7.73
C ILE A 130 8.86 10.21 8.60
N PHE A 131 8.11 9.97 9.67
CA PHE A 131 8.32 8.81 10.54
C PHE A 131 7.01 8.35 11.18
N PHE A 132 7.01 7.11 11.69
CA PHE A 132 5.93 6.56 12.50
C PHE A 132 6.47 6.24 13.88
N ASP A 133 5.76 6.72 14.89
CA ASP A 133 6.13 6.39 16.28
C ASP A 133 5.92 4.89 16.53
N TYR A 134 6.88 4.29 17.21
CA TYR A 134 6.87 2.85 17.50
C TYR A 134 5.80 2.46 18.53
N ILE A 135 5.53 3.34 19.49
CA ILE A 135 4.64 3.05 20.63
C ILE A 135 3.21 3.48 20.36
N THR A 136 3.05 4.65 19.75
CA THR A 136 1.75 5.24 19.47
C THR A 136 1.29 4.94 18.05
N LEU A 137 0.00 5.14 17.77
CA LEU A 137 -0.56 5.02 16.43
C LEU A 137 -0.48 6.36 15.67
N VAL A 138 0.68 7.03 15.77
CA VAL A 138 0.90 8.35 15.18
C VAL A 138 1.98 8.27 14.13
N GLY A 139 1.66 8.74 12.92
CA GLY A 139 2.62 9.13 11.90
C GLY A 139 2.82 10.63 11.93
N ALA A 140 4.04 11.10 11.70
CA ALA A 140 4.34 12.51 11.65
C ALA A 140 5.08 12.91 10.37
N VAL A 141 4.70 14.05 9.82
CA VAL A 141 5.38 14.69 8.70
C VAL A 141 5.82 16.07 9.16
N LYS A 142 7.14 16.27 9.18
CA LYS A 142 7.74 17.58 9.45
C LYS A 142 8.18 18.20 8.13
N THR A 143 7.68 19.38 7.82
CA THR A 143 8.07 20.10 6.61
C THR A 143 9.01 21.27 6.94
N TYR A 144 10.00 21.50 6.09
CA TYR A 144 10.99 22.57 6.19
C TYR A 144 10.78 23.64 5.12
N ARG A 145 9.94 23.33 4.13
CA ARG A 145 9.50 24.23 3.09
C ARG A 145 7.98 24.42 3.18
N LYS A 146 7.49 25.60 2.86
CA LYS A 146 6.04 25.86 2.80
C LYS A 146 5.38 24.85 1.86
N CYS A 147 4.25 24.26 2.31
CA CYS A 147 3.46 23.35 1.50
C CYS A 147 1.96 23.51 1.75
N SER A 148 1.17 23.07 0.81
CA SER A 148 -0.24 22.71 1.02
C SER A 148 -0.37 21.19 1.10
N TYR A 149 -1.47 20.72 1.67
CA TYR A 149 -1.74 19.28 1.76
C TYR A 149 -3.19 18.97 1.42
N SER A 150 -3.40 17.78 0.90
CA SER A 150 -4.72 17.18 0.72
C SER A 150 -4.69 15.73 1.19
N PHE A 151 -5.82 15.23 1.69
CA PHE A 151 -5.96 13.84 2.09
C PHE A 151 -7.08 13.19 1.28
N HIS A 152 -6.77 12.10 0.61
CA HIS A 152 -7.68 11.34 -0.24
C HIS A 152 -8.03 10.03 0.46
N ILE A 153 -9.33 9.79 0.66
CA ILE A 153 -9.89 8.53 1.15
C ILE A 153 -10.36 7.74 -0.07
N PRO A 154 -10.09 6.43 -0.16
CA PRO A 154 -10.56 5.58 -1.26
C PRO A 154 -12.07 5.49 -1.35
#